data_af246dc778db0b3724c35131cce78eb1
#
_entry.id   af246dc778db0b3724c35131cce78eb1
#
_cell.length_a   1.000
_cell.length_b   1.000
_cell.length_c   1.000
_cell.angle_alpha   90.00
_cell.angle_beta   90.00
_cell.angle_gamma   90.00
#
_symmetry.space_group_name_H-M   'P 1'
#
loop_
_entity.id
_entity.type
_entity.pdbx_description
1 polymer ?
#
loop_
_entity_poly.entity_id
_entity_poly.type
_entity_poly.pdbx_seq_one_letter_code
_entity_poly.pdbx_strand_id
1 'polypeptide(L)'
;ESNFRFLRGALRLRGVGQVDGILADLGVSSHHFDALERGFSFRGEAPLDMRMNQRGRLTAADVVNGYTNAELTRVLRDWGELETPWKIANCIERARTAEPVRTTAQLVEAVRPCTPRKEEAKFLTKLFQALRIEVNGEMEALKMALEQSLKVLRPGGRLVVISYHSLEDRLVKNFMRSGNFEGRIEKDFFGRSQTPFETLTRKAVVPSGEELERNPRSRSARLRAAVKREMPAGEADTPRKR
;
A
#
# COMPACT_ATOMS: atom_id res chain seq x y z
N GLU A 1 16.50 0.56 12.01
CA GLU A 1 15.39 1.04 11.16
C GLU A 1 15.64 0.63 9.71
N SER A 2 14.67 0.01 9.06
CA SER A 2 14.77 -0.44 7.67
C SER A 2 13.37 -0.54 7.05
N ASN A 3 13.27 -0.28 5.74
CA ASN A 3 12.03 -0.50 5.02
C ASN A 3 11.85 -2.01 4.77
N PHE A 4 10.63 -2.52 4.94
CA PHE A 4 10.30 -3.94 4.77
C PHE A 4 10.52 -4.47 3.34
N ARG A 5 10.68 -3.59 2.35
CA ARG A 5 11.14 -3.96 0.99
C ARG A 5 12.50 -4.66 0.98
N PHE A 6 13.27 -4.53 2.05
CA PHE A 6 14.59 -5.14 2.22
C PHE A 6 14.59 -6.31 3.21
N LEU A 7 13.43 -6.95 3.43
CA LEU A 7 13.22 -8.01 4.43
C LEU A 7 14.33 -9.08 4.40
N ARG A 8 14.58 -9.67 3.24
CA ARG A 8 15.59 -10.72 3.09
C ARG A 8 17.01 -10.22 3.41
N GLY A 9 17.36 -9.04 2.92
CA GLY A 9 18.66 -8.41 3.21
C GLY A 9 18.84 -8.14 4.70
N ALA A 10 17.81 -7.61 5.35
CA ALA A 10 17.83 -7.31 6.78
C ALA A 10 17.98 -8.57 7.66
N LEU A 11 17.36 -9.68 7.27
CA LEU A 11 17.53 -10.97 7.95
C LEU A 11 18.94 -11.54 7.74
N ARG A 12 19.45 -11.52 6.51
CA ARG A 12 20.81 -12.01 6.20
C ARG A 12 21.89 -11.25 6.99
N LEU A 13 21.77 -9.95 7.12
CA LEU A 13 22.70 -9.14 7.94
C LEU A 13 22.70 -9.55 9.42
N ARG A 14 21.66 -10.24 9.89
CA ARG A 14 21.56 -10.79 11.26
C ARG A 14 21.86 -12.28 11.33
N GLY A 15 22.36 -12.89 10.26
CA GLY A 15 22.64 -14.33 10.20
C GLY A 15 21.38 -15.22 10.15
N VAL A 16 20.19 -14.63 9.89
CA VAL A 16 18.93 -15.37 9.84
C VAL A 16 18.61 -15.74 8.39
N GLY A 17 18.60 -17.05 8.08
CA GLY A 17 18.27 -17.56 6.75
C GLY A 17 16.77 -17.72 6.53
N GLN A 18 16.09 -18.30 7.51
CA GLN A 18 14.64 -18.56 7.47
C GLN A 18 13.97 -18.22 8.80
N VAL A 19 12.65 -17.96 8.74
CA VAL A 19 11.82 -17.62 9.90
C VAL A 19 10.54 -18.48 9.93
N ASP A 20 9.98 -18.67 11.12
CA ASP A 20 8.72 -19.39 11.35
C ASP A 20 7.49 -18.60 10.98
N GLY A 21 7.59 -17.28 11.07
CA GLY A 21 6.46 -16.40 10.83
C GLY A 21 6.87 -14.98 10.47
N ILE A 22 5.97 -14.32 9.74
CA ILE A 22 6.05 -12.91 9.40
C ILE A 22 4.70 -12.30 9.75
N LEU A 23 4.74 -11.25 10.59
CA LEU A 23 3.62 -10.35 10.82
C LEU A 23 3.97 -8.99 10.22
N ALA A 24 3.13 -8.53 9.30
CA ALA A 24 3.25 -7.21 8.71
C ALA A 24 1.98 -6.40 9.01
N ASP A 25 2.16 -5.27 9.70
CA ASP A 25 1.13 -4.25 9.90
C ASP A 25 1.44 -3.10 8.96
N LEU A 26 0.61 -2.95 7.90
CA LEU A 26 0.89 -2.04 6.79
C LEU A 26 0.41 -0.61 7.08
N GLY A 27 0.83 0.29 6.23
CA GLY A 27 0.41 1.68 6.25
C GLY A 27 1.22 2.56 7.19
N VAL A 28 0.62 3.68 7.59
CA VAL A 28 1.26 4.69 8.44
C VAL A 28 0.90 4.48 9.90
N SER A 29 1.86 4.68 10.80
CA SER A 29 1.59 4.69 12.23
C SER A 29 0.70 5.87 12.62
N SER A 30 -0.03 5.75 13.73
CA SER A 30 -0.82 6.85 14.29
C SER A 30 0.01 8.13 14.47
N HIS A 31 1.28 7.99 14.81
CA HIS A 31 2.21 9.11 14.96
C HIS A 31 2.33 9.98 13.68
N HIS A 32 2.31 9.38 12.49
CA HIS A 32 2.37 10.15 11.24
C HIS A 32 1.12 11.01 11.01
N PHE A 33 -0.05 10.58 11.48
CA PHE A 33 -1.27 11.38 11.43
C PHE A 33 -1.36 12.43 12.53
N ASP A 34 -0.76 12.15 13.70
CA ASP A 34 -0.77 13.05 14.85
C ASP A 34 0.25 14.19 14.67
N ALA A 35 1.33 13.95 13.94
CA ALA A 35 2.31 14.97 13.55
C ALA A 35 1.79 15.75 12.32
N LEU A 36 0.98 16.77 12.57
CA LEU A 36 0.32 17.55 11.51
C LEU A 36 1.30 18.14 10.50
N GLU A 37 2.49 18.57 10.97
CA GLU A 37 3.58 19.12 10.14
C GLU A 37 4.11 18.16 9.07
N ARG A 38 3.74 16.88 9.12
CA ARG A 38 4.14 15.86 8.14
C ARG A 38 3.25 15.81 6.90
N GLY A 39 2.13 16.52 6.88
CA GLY A 39 1.23 16.64 5.73
C GLY A 39 0.43 15.40 5.37
N PHE A 40 0.31 14.39 6.23
CA PHE A 40 -0.49 13.18 5.98
C PHE A 40 -2.00 13.40 6.12
N SER A 41 -2.41 14.49 6.74
CA SER A 41 -3.81 14.82 7.01
C SER A 41 -4.25 16.05 6.22
N PHE A 42 -5.45 16.04 5.70
CA PHE A 42 -6.12 17.24 5.14
C PHE A 42 -6.81 18.10 6.21
N ARG A 43 -6.72 17.71 7.48
CA ARG A 43 -7.23 18.48 8.61
C ARG A 43 -6.14 19.45 9.08
N GLY A 44 -6.35 20.72 8.80
CA GLY A 44 -5.40 21.77 9.12
C GLY A 44 -4.42 22.07 7.98
N GLU A 45 -3.60 23.09 8.20
CA GLU A 45 -2.59 23.53 7.26
C GLU A 45 -1.21 22.99 7.66
N ALA A 46 -0.55 22.34 6.70
CA ALA A 46 0.79 21.77 6.88
C ALA A 46 1.54 21.76 5.55
N PRO A 47 2.88 21.68 5.56
CA PRO A 47 3.65 21.40 4.35
C PRO A 47 3.16 20.13 3.66
N LEU A 48 3.07 20.15 2.34
CA LEU A 48 2.63 19.01 1.53
C LEU A 48 3.79 18.03 1.32
N ASP A 49 4.21 17.36 2.40
CA ASP A 49 5.38 16.47 2.43
C ASP A 49 5.01 15.00 2.18
N MET A 50 4.32 14.36 3.08
CA MET A 50 3.87 12.96 3.08
C MET A 50 4.97 11.90 3.04
N ARG A 51 6.25 12.22 3.21
CA ARG A 51 7.32 11.23 3.26
C ARG A 51 7.30 10.45 4.58
N MET A 52 7.24 9.14 4.55
CA MET A 52 7.47 8.30 5.74
C MET A 52 8.95 8.39 6.16
N ASN A 53 9.85 8.29 5.20
CA ASN A 53 11.28 8.52 5.39
C ASN A 53 11.64 9.95 4.99
N GLN A 54 11.94 10.81 5.96
CA GLN A 54 12.31 12.21 5.73
C GLN A 54 13.59 12.40 4.90
N ARG A 55 14.43 11.35 4.78
CA ARG A 55 15.59 11.36 3.89
C ARG A 55 15.24 11.07 2.43
N GLY A 56 13.98 10.69 2.15
CA GLY A 56 13.47 10.52 0.78
C GLY A 56 13.50 11.83 0.02
N ARG A 57 13.66 11.79 -1.30
CA ARG A 57 13.75 12.98 -2.14
C ARG A 57 12.39 13.51 -2.58
N LEU A 58 11.45 12.59 -2.87
CA LEU A 58 10.15 12.93 -3.43
C LEU A 58 9.17 13.31 -2.33
N THR A 59 8.59 14.50 -2.38
CA THR A 59 7.51 14.98 -1.52
C THR A 59 6.17 14.97 -2.29
N ALA A 60 5.05 15.08 -1.57
CA ALA A 60 3.76 15.24 -2.22
C ALA A 60 3.66 16.58 -2.99
N ALA A 61 4.36 17.62 -2.53
CA ALA A 61 4.48 18.87 -3.27
C ALA A 61 5.20 18.68 -4.61
N ASP A 62 6.27 17.85 -4.65
CA ASP A 62 6.97 17.56 -5.90
C ASP A 62 6.07 16.79 -6.88
N VAL A 63 5.28 15.84 -6.39
CA VAL A 63 4.28 15.12 -7.23
C VAL A 63 3.25 16.08 -7.78
N VAL A 64 2.66 16.91 -6.93
CA VAL A 64 1.58 17.85 -7.32
C VAL A 64 2.07 18.92 -8.30
N ASN A 65 3.28 19.46 -8.09
CA ASN A 65 3.80 20.55 -8.91
C ASN A 65 4.62 20.07 -10.11
N GLY A 66 5.29 18.91 -10.02
CA GLY A 66 6.25 18.45 -11.02
C GLY A 66 5.70 17.43 -12.02
N TYR A 67 4.73 16.59 -11.62
CA TYR A 67 4.19 15.56 -12.50
C TYR A 67 3.37 16.16 -13.64
N THR A 68 3.42 15.52 -14.81
CA THR A 68 2.53 15.83 -15.94
C THR A 68 1.08 15.51 -15.59
N ASN A 69 0.13 16.08 -16.34
CA ASN A 69 -1.29 15.78 -16.16
C ASN A 69 -1.60 14.27 -16.30
N ALA A 70 -0.93 13.60 -17.24
CA ALA A 70 -1.09 12.17 -17.45
C ALA A 70 -0.58 11.34 -16.24
N GLU A 71 0.56 11.73 -15.66
CA GLU A 71 1.11 11.09 -14.45
C GLU A 71 0.23 11.31 -13.23
N LEU A 72 -0.26 12.55 -13.02
CA LEU A 72 -1.22 12.85 -11.97
C LEU A 72 -2.50 12.02 -12.15
N THR A 73 -3.04 11.96 -13.37
CA THR A 73 -4.23 11.15 -13.68
C THR A 73 -4.00 9.67 -13.36
N ARG A 74 -2.82 9.13 -13.70
CA ARG A 74 -2.44 7.76 -13.35
C ARG A 74 -2.42 7.54 -11.83
N VAL A 75 -1.73 8.41 -11.09
CA VAL A 75 -1.62 8.33 -9.62
C VAL A 75 -3.00 8.35 -8.97
N LEU A 76 -3.84 9.29 -9.37
CA LEU A 76 -5.19 9.47 -8.83
C LEU A 76 -6.13 8.29 -9.15
N ARG A 77 -5.99 7.70 -10.34
CA ARG A 77 -6.74 6.52 -10.76
C ARG A 77 -6.26 5.27 -10.04
N ASP A 78 -4.95 4.99 -10.11
CA ASP A 78 -4.39 3.71 -9.71
C ASP A 78 -4.27 3.60 -8.18
N TRP A 79 -3.94 4.69 -7.48
CA TRP A 79 -3.75 4.70 -6.04
C TRP A 79 -4.91 5.33 -5.24
N GLY A 80 -5.68 6.21 -5.86
CA GLY A 80 -6.85 6.84 -5.24
C GLY A 80 -8.16 6.11 -5.52
N GLU A 81 -8.22 5.28 -6.56
CA GLU A 81 -9.49 4.72 -7.05
C GLU A 81 -10.57 5.82 -7.18
N LEU A 82 -10.18 6.99 -7.72
CA LEU A 82 -11.05 8.15 -7.91
C LEU A 82 -11.78 8.04 -9.26
N GLU A 83 -13.06 8.40 -9.30
CA GLU A 83 -13.92 8.20 -10.47
C GLU A 83 -13.57 9.08 -11.67
N THR A 84 -13.11 10.31 -11.41
CA THR A 84 -12.78 11.29 -12.47
C THR A 84 -11.37 11.84 -12.30
N PRO A 85 -10.31 10.98 -12.33
CA PRO A 85 -8.95 11.39 -11.98
C PRO A 85 -8.41 12.51 -12.89
N TRP A 86 -8.77 12.51 -14.18
CA TRP A 86 -8.36 13.54 -15.14
C TRP A 86 -8.94 14.94 -14.83
N LYS A 87 -10.18 15.02 -14.29
CA LYS A 87 -10.75 16.29 -13.84
C LYS A 87 -9.98 16.86 -12.67
N ILE A 88 -9.61 16.00 -11.73
CA ILE A 88 -8.85 16.37 -10.54
C ILE A 88 -7.44 16.82 -10.94
N ALA A 89 -6.78 16.08 -11.84
CA ALA A 89 -5.48 16.47 -12.39
C ALA A 89 -5.54 17.85 -13.07
N ASN A 90 -6.59 18.14 -13.86
CA ASN A 90 -6.81 19.45 -14.45
C ASN A 90 -7.02 20.56 -13.41
N CYS A 91 -7.72 20.28 -12.29
CA CYS A 91 -7.89 21.24 -11.21
C CYS A 91 -6.53 21.57 -10.56
N ILE A 92 -5.72 20.55 -10.28
CA ILE A 92 -4.36 20.70 -9.73
C ILE A 92 -3.48 21.50 -10.70
N GLU A 93 -3.50 21.16 -11.98
CA GLU A 93 -2.69 21.83 -13.01
C GLU A 93 -3.01 23.31 -13.14
N ARG A 94 -4.31 23.67 -13.13
CA ARG A 94 -4.73 25.07 -13.13
C ARG A 94 -4.25 25.81 -11.89
N ALA A 95 -4.38 25.20 -10.72
CA ALA A 95 -3.98 25.83 -9.47
C ALA A 95 -2.47 26.10 -9.44
N ARG A 96 -1.64 25.08 -9.76
CA ARG A 96 -0.19 25.22 -9.74
C ARG A 96 0.39 26.15 -10.81
N THR A 97 -0.35 26.39 -11.90
CA THR A 97 0.03 27.37 -12.92
C THR A 97 -0.11 28.81 -12.39
N ALA A 98 -1.05 29.06 -11.48
CA ALA A 98 -1.20 30.36 -10.85
C ALA A 98 -0.18 30.53 -9.70
N GLU A 99 -0.08 29.53 -8.82
CA GLU A 99 0.84 29.50 -7.69
C GLU A 99 1.18 28.05 -7.32
N PRO A 100 2.47 27.72 -7.02
CA PRO A 100 2.84 26.39 -6.57
C PRO A 100 2.07 25.94 -5.32
N VAL A 101 1.52 24.73 -5.37
CA VAL A 101 0.77 24.13 -4.25
C VAL A 101 1.77 23.55 -3.23
N ARG A 102 1.92 24.21 -2.10
CA ARG A 102 2.94 23.88 -1.08
C ARG A 102 2.36 23.31 0.19
N THR A 103 1.07 23.57 0.47
CA THR A 103 0.44 23.13 1.71
C THR A 103 -0.76 22.21 1.44
N THR A 104 -1.14 21.46 2.47
CA THR A 104 -2.34 20.61 2.45
C THR A 104 -3.61 21.43 2.20
N ALA A 105 -3.71 22.63 2.79
CA ALA A 105 -4.83 23.53 2.60
C ALA A 105 -4.92 24.03 1.14
N GLN A 106 -3.80 24.42 0.53
CA GLN A 106 -3.74 24.79 -0.89
C GLN A 106 -4.17 23.66 -1.81
N LEU A 107 -3.76 22.41 -1.50
CA LEU A 107 -4.20 21.24 -2.28
C LEU A 107 -5.72 21.02 -2.17
N VAL A 108 -6.27 21.11 -0.97
CA VAL A 108 -7.74 21.01 -0.74
C VAL A 108 -8.48 22.08 -1.55
N GLU A 109 -7.99 23.31 -1.53
CA GLU A 109 -8.57 24.41 -2.30
C GLU A 109 -8.46 24.18 -3.81
N ALA A 110 -7.31 23.73 -4.30
CA ALA A 110 -7.08 23.41 -5.71
C ALA A 110 -8.08 22.41 -6.26
N VAL A 111 -8.47 21.41 -5.46
CA VAL A 111 -9.41 20.36 -5.90
C VAL A 111 -10.87 20.64 -5.55
N ARG A 112 -11.16 21.73 -4.83
CA ARG A 112 -12.52 22.10 -4.41
C ARG A 112 -13.56 22.08 -5.55
N PRO A 113 -13.24 22.57 -6.77
CA PRO A 113 -14.20 22.53 -7.89
C PRO A 113 -14.60 21.11 -8.32
N CYS A 114 -13.77 20.11 -7.99
CA CYS A 114 -13.98 18.70 -8.35
C CYS A 114 -14.48 17.85 -7.17
N THR A 115 -14.56 18.44 -5.97
CA THR A 115 -14.90 17.73 -4.73
C THR A 115 -16.41 17.55 -4.60
N PRO A 116 -16.92 16.31 -4.47
CA PRO A 116 -18.34 16.06 -4.25
C PRO A 116 -18.78 16.56 -2.86
N ARG A 117 -19.74 17.49 -2.79
CA ARG A 117 -20.21 18.11 -1.53
C ARG A 117 -20.64 17.10 -0.46
N LYS A 118 -21.32 16.01 -0.86
CA LYS A 118 -21.84 14.99 0.08
C LYS A 118 -20.79 13.98 0.56
N GLU A 119 -19.64 13.85 -0.14
CA GLU A 119 -18.61 12.85 0.13
C GLU A 119 -17.20 13.48 0.22
N GLU A 120 -17.11 14.74 0.61
CA GLU A 120 -15.84 15.48 0.65
C GLU A 120 -14.76 14.76 1.44
N ALA A 121 -15.05 14.31 2.66
CA ALA A 121 -14.07 13.62 3.50
C ALA A 121 -13.57 12.32 2.87
N LYS A 122 -14.43 11.55 2.23
CA LYS A 122 -14.07 10.30 1.52
C LYS A 122 -13.21 10.60 0.30
N PHE A 123 -13.57 11.64 -0.46
CA PHE A 123 -12.81 12.08 -1.63
C PHE A 123 -11.41 12.53 -1.24
N LEU A 124 -11.29 13.41 -0.24
CA LEU A 124 -10.00 13.90 0.25
C LEU A 124 -9.15 12.76 0.84
N THR A 125 -9.76 11.82 1.55
CA THR A 125 -9.05 10.63 2.04
C THR A 125 -8.41 9.86 0.90
N LYS A 126 -9.13 9.62 -0.20
CA LYS A 126 -8.62 8.94 -1.40
C LYS A 126 -7.55 9.73 -2.13
N LEU A 127 -7.70 11.04 -2.23
CA LEU A 127 -6.70 11.94 -2.83
C LEU A 127 -5.38 11.90 -2.06
N PHE A 128 -5.44 12.07 -0.74
CA PHE A 128 -4.27 12.04 0.13
C PHE A 128 -3.63 10.64 0.17
N GLN A 129 -4.43 9.58 0.17
CA GLN A 129 -3.95 8.20 0.01
C GLN A 129 -3.17 8.03 -1.29
N ALA A 130 -3.68 8.52 -2.42
CA ALA A 130 -3.02 8.39 -3.71
C ALA A 130 -1.63 9.04 -3.72
N LEU A 131 -1.53 10.27 -3.22
CA LEU A 131 -0.25 10.99 -3.12
C LEU A 131 0.71 10.28 -2.16
N ARG A 132 0.23 9.84 -1.00
CA ARG A 132 1.04 9.12 0.00
C ARG A 132 1.63 7.84 -0.58
N ILE A 133 0.82 7.04 -1.26
CA ILE A 133 1.26 5.79 -1.90
C ILE A 133 2.35 6.06 -2.95
N GLU A 134 2.17 7.09 -3.78
CA GLU A 134 3.15 7.47 -4.80
C GLU A 134 4.46 7.93 -4.17
N VAL A 135 4.41 8.87 -3.22
CA VAL A 135 5.59 9.43 -2.52
C VAL A 135 6.44 8.36 -1.86
N ASN A 136 5.80 7.36 -1.24
CA ASN A 136 6.49 6.34 -0.46
C ASN A 136 6.75 5.04 -1.22
N GLY A 137 6.20 4.89 -2.43
CA GLY A 137 6.31 3.67 -3.22
C GLY A 137 5.73 2.45 -2.49
N GLU A 138 4.59 2.64 -1.79
CA GLU A 138 4.04 1.66 -0.85
C GLU A 138 3.66 0.35 -1.53
N MET A 139 3.04 0.41 -2.71
CA MET A 139 2.61 -0.79 -3.44
C MET A 139 3.80 -1.63 -3.93
N GLU A 140 4.85 -0.98 -4.41
CA GLU A 140 6.07 -1.67 -4.84
C GLU A 140 6.81 -2.29 -3.65
N ALA A 141 6.91 -1.54 -2.54
CA ALA A 141 7.49 -2.07 -1.30
C ALA A 141 6.75 -3.30 -0.78
N LEU A 142 5.41 -3.29 -0.85
CA LEU A 142 4.56 -4.42 -0.45
C LEU A 142 4.80 -5.63 -1.36
N LYS A 143 4.82 -5.46 -2.68
CA LYS A 143 5.12 -6.54 -3.62
C LYS A 143 6.47 -7.19 -3.32
N MET A 144 7.52 -6.37 -3.20
CA MET A 144 8.87 -6.86 -2.87
C MET A 144 8.90 -7.64 -1.55
N ALA A 145 8.20 -7.17 -0.51
CA ALA A 145 8.15 -7.86 0.76
C ALA A 145 7.39 -9.19 0.69
N LEU A 146 6.27 -9.23 -0.03
CA LEU A 146 5.50 -10.46 -0.25
C LEU A 146 6.31 -11.51 -1.02
N GLU A 147 7.03 -11.12 -2.08
CA GLU A 147 7.93 -12.02 -2.81
C GLU A 147 9.09 -12.53 -1.94
N GLN A 148 9.66 -11.66 -1.12
CA GLN A 148 10.72 -12.04 -0.20
C GLN A 148 10.20 -12.95 0.92
N SER A 149 8.93 -12.79 1.34
CA SER A 149 8.33 -13.66 2.35
C SER A 149 8.35 -15.13 1.94
N LEU A 150 8.11 -15.43 0.66
CA LEU A 150 8.25 -16.79 0.12
C LEU A 150 9.66 -17.37 0.28
N LYS A 151 10.68 -16.52 0.19
CA LYS A 151 12.09 -16.95 0.23
C LYS A 151 12.59 -17.16 1.66
N VAL A 152 12.04 -16.40 2.63
CA VAL A 152 12.53 -16.43 4.02
C VAL A 152 11.66 -17.23 4.97
N LEU A 153 10.37 -17.47 4.66
CA LEU A 153 9.55 -18.38 5.43
C LEU A 153 9.99 -19.82 5.19
N ARG A 154 10.10 -20.60 6.26
CA ARG A 154 10.24 -22.08 6.15
C ARG A 154 8.90 -22.70 5.71
N PRO A 155 8.90 -23.92 5.14
CA PRO A 155 7.69 -24.71 4.98
C PRO A 155 6.92 -24.80 6.32
N GLY A 156 5.59 -24.63 6.29
CA GLY A 156 4.76 -24.53 7.50
C GLY A 156 4.79 -23.17 8.20
N GLY A 157 5.67 -22.25 7.78
CA GLY A 157 5.75 -20.91 8.32
C GLY A 157 4.53 -20.06 7.96
N ARG A 158 4.16 -19.12 8.82
CA ARG A 158 2.95 -18.30 8.69
C ARG A 158 3.25 -16.90 8.21
N LEU A 159 2.48 -16.44 7.22
CA LEU A 159 2.42 -15.05 6.79
C LEU A 159 1.11 -14.43 7.26
N VAL A 160 1.20 -13.41 8.10
CA VAL A 160 0.05 -12.63 8.58
C VAL A 160 0.25 -11.18 8.17
N VAL A 161 -0.76 -10.61 7.51
CA VAL A 161 -0.71 -9.22 7.03
C VAL A 161 -1.98 -8.50 7.42
N ILE A 162 -1.82 -7.31 8.01
CA ILE A 162 -2.89 -6.36 8.29
C ILE A 162 -2.76 -5.22 7.27
N SER A 163 -3.83 -4.96 6.53
CA SER A 163 -3.93 -3.89 5.53
C SER A 163 -5.05 -2.92 5.88
N TYR A 164 -4.98 -1.68 5.39
CA TYR A 164 -5.91 -0.61 5.75
C TYR A 164 -6.67 -0.02 4.56
N HIS A 165 -6.34 -0.39 3.34
CA HIS A 165 -7.09 0.02 2.14
C HIS A 165 -7.20 -1.12 1.11
N SER A 166 -8.12 -0.93 0.14
CA SER A 166 -8.50 -1.92 -0.88
C SER A 166 -7.33 -2.41 -1.73
N LEU A 167 -6.39 -1.54 -2.06
CA LEU A 167 -5.25 -1.88 -2.92
C LEU A 167 -4.30 -2.86 -2.22
N GLU A 168 -3.94 -2.58 -0.96
CA GLU A 168 -3.13 -3.49 -0.15
C GLU A 168 -3.83 -4.84 0.01
N ASP A 169 -5.09 -4.83 0.45
CA ASP A 169 -5.87 -6.06 0.67
C ASP A 169 -5.96 -6.91 -0.60
N ARG A 170 -6.12 -6.29 -1.76
CA ARG A 170 -6.17 -6.96 -3.06
C ARG A 170 -4.84 -7.64 -3.40
N LEU A 171 -3.72 -6.95 -3.23
CA LEU A 171 -2.38 -7.53 -3.46
C LEU A 171 -2.12 -8.71 -2.53
N VAL A 172 -2.35 -8.53 -1.23
CA VAL A 172 -2.14 -9.57 -0.21
C VAL A 172 -3.03 -10.78 -0.48
N LYS A 173 -4.32 -10.55 -0.71
CA LYS A 173 -5.28 -11.62 -1.05
C LYS A 173 -4.84 -12.41 -2.28
N ASN A 174 -4.50 -11.73 -3.37
CA ASN A 174 -4.10 -12.38 -4.60
C ASN A 174 -2.82 -13.18 -4.39
N PHE A 175 -1.81 -12.58 -3.77
CA PHE A 175 -0.54 -13.24 -3.53
C PHE A 175 -0.66 -14.48 -2.63
N MET A 176 -1.39 -14.39 -1.51
CA MET A 176 -1.62 -15.55 -0.64
C MET A 176 -2.41 -16.66 -1.33
N ARG A 177 -3.32 -16.31 -2.25
CA ARG A 177 -4.16 -17.29 -2.95
C ARG A 177 -3.47 -17.96 -4.12
N SER A 178 -2.64 -17.24 -4.86
CA SER A 178 -2.11 -17.71 -6.15
C SER A 178 -0.60 -17.62 -6.30
N GLY A 179 0.12 -16.96 -5.38
CA GLY A 179 1.55 -16.73 -5.49
C GLY A 179 1.93 -15.62 -6.48
N ASN A 180 0.95 -14.92 -7.05
CA ASN A 180 1.14 -13.77 -7.95
C ASN A 180 0.16 -12.64 -7.60
N PHE A 181 0.38 -11.44 -8.16
CA PHE A 181 -0.42 -10.26 -7.84
C PHE A 181 -1.70 -10.14 -8.67
N GLU A 182 -1.78 -10.86 -9.78
CA GLU A 182 -2.94 -10.92 -10.67
C GLU A 182 -4.05 -11.81 -10.10
N GLY A 183 -3.72 -12.70 -9.15
CA GLY A 183 -4.65 -13.66 -8.55
C GLY A 183 -4.99 -14.83 -9.48
N ARG A 184 -4.16 -15.09 -10.49
CA ARG A 184 -4.33 -16.22 -11.40
C ARG A 184 -3.74 -17.48 -10.80
N ILE A 185 -4.56 -18.52 -10.63
CA ILE A 185 -4.10 -19.82 -10.14
C ILE A 185 -3.55 -20.61 -11.32
N GLU A 186 -2.25 -20.86 -11.30
CA GLU A 186 -1.61 -21.77 -12.24
C GLU A 186 -1.91 -23.21 -11.84
N LYS A 187 -2.20 -24.05 -12.82
CA LYS A 187 -2.43 -25.50 -12.64
C LYS A 187 -1.36 -26.27 -13.37
N ASP A 188 -0.95 -27.40 -12.79
CA ASP A 188 -0.09 -28.35 -13.46
C ASP A 188 -0.84 -29.12 -14.55
N PHE A 189 -0.13 -29.99 -15.27
CA PHE A 189 -0.68 -30.84 -16.33
C PHE A 189 -1.84 -31.73 -15.82
N PHE A 190 -1.87 -32.05 -14.53
CA PHE A 190 -2.90 -32.86 -13.89
C PHE A 190 -4.06 -32.04 -13.31
N GLY A 191 -4.07 -30.72 -13.56
CA GLY A 191 -5.12 -29.82 -13.06
C GLY A 191 -4.98 -29.42 -11.58
N ARG A 192 -3.86 -29.75 -10.91
CA ARG A 192 -3.60 -29.40 -9.51
C ARG A 192 -3.14 -27.96 -9.42
N SER A 193 -3.69 -27.21 -8.47
CA SER A 193 -3.32 -25.81 -8.25
C SER A 193 -1.92 -25.71 -7.63
N GLN A 194 -1.01 -25.02 -8.30
CA GLN A 194 0.32 -24.74 -7.81
C GLN A 194 0.31 -23.39 -7.06
N THR A 195 -0.06 -23.45 -5.80
CA THR A 195 -0.08 -22.25 -4.95
C THR A 195 0.91 -22.40 -3.81
N PRO A 196 1.81 -21.41 -3.60
CA PRO A 196 2.88 -21.50 -2.59
C PRO A 196 2.35 -21.38 -1.16
N PHE A 197 1.11 -20.93 -0.99
CA PHE A 197 0.45 -20.79 0.30
C PHE A 197 -0.86 -21.57 0.37
N GLU A 198 -1.19 -21.97 1.59
CA GLU A 198 -2.52 -22.35 2.01
C GLU A 198 -3.12 -21.20 2.82
N THR A 199 -4.26 -20.65 2.33
CA THR A 199 -4.92 -19.52 3.01
C THR A 199 -5.67 -20.02 4.25
N LEU A 200 -5.34 -19.48 5.42
CA LEU A 200 -6.04 -19.74 6.68
C LEU A 200 -7.35 -18.94 6.79
N THR A 201 -7.38 -17.77 6.17
CA THR A 201 -8.54 -16.88 6.18
C THR A 201 -9.17 -16.82 4.80
N ARG A 202 -10.37 -17.40 4.62
CA ARG A 202 -11.14 -17.26 3.36
C ARG A 202 -11.60 -15.82 3.12
N LYS A 203 -12.11 -15.18 4.18
CA LYS A 203 -12.43 -13.74 4.22
C LYS A 203 -11.41 -13.05 5.12
N ALA A 204 -11.14 -11.77 4.87
CA ALA A 204 -10.33 -11.00 5.79
C ALA A 204 -11.03 -10.94 7.16
N VAL A 205 -10.24 -11.08 8.23
CA VAL A 205 -10.70 -10.81 9.58
C VAL A 205 -10.74 -9.29 9.76
N VAL A 206 -11.85 -8.78 10.26
CA VAL A 206 -12.08 -7.36 10.51
C VAL A 206 -12.16 -7.10 12.02
N PRO A 207 -11.92 -5.86 12.48
CA PRO A 207 -12.03 -5.52 13.90
C PRO A 207 -13.40 -5.84 14.47
N SER A 208 -13.43 -6.27 15.73
CA SER A 208 -14.69 -6.43 16.49
C SER A 208 -15.29 -5.07 16.87
N GLY A 209 -16.56 -5.05 17.30
CA GLY A 209 -17.19 -3.85 17.85
C GLY A 209 -16.39 -3.27 19.01
N GLU A 210 -15.94 -4.11 19.92
CA GLU A 210 -15.13 -3.74 21.09
C GLU A 210 -13.78 -3.11 20.68
N GLU A 211 -13.11 -3.65 19.63
CA GLU A 211 -11.90 -3.05 19.10
C GLU A 211 -12.17 -1.69 18.47
N LEU A 212 -13.29 -1.52 17.76
CA LEU A 212 -13.66 -0.24 17.14
C LEU A 212 -13.96 0.84 18.17
N GLU A 213 -14.54 0.48 19.31
CA GLU A 213 -14.76 1.40 20.41
C GLU A 213 -13.45 1.88 21.04
N ARG A 214 -12.51 0.97 21.27
CA ARG A 214 -11.19 1.30 21.84
C ARG A 214 -10.25 1.96 20.85
N ASN A 215 -10.31 1.56 19.59
CA ASN A 215 -9.42 2.02 18.52
C ASN A 215 -10.20 2.29 17.23
N PRO A 216 -10.87 3.44 17.10
CA PRO A 216 -11.63 3.80 15.90
C PRO A 216 -10.81 3.82 14.61
N ARG A 217 -9.47 3.97 14.71
CA ARG A 217 -8.55 3.94 13.57
C ARG A 217 -8.42 2.56 12.94
N SER A 218 -8.74 1.49 13.68
CA SER A 218 -8.75 0.12 13.18
C SER A 218 -9.89 -0.17 12.19
N ARG A 219 -10.85 0.74 12.01
CA ARG A 219 -12.07 0.53 11.22
C ARG A 219 -11.82 -0.05 9.82
N SER A 220 -10.73 0.32 9.18
CA SER A 220 -10.39 -0.16 7.84
C SER A 220 -9.47 -1.37 7.84
N ALA A 221 -9.04 -1.86 9.01
CA ALA A 221 -8.09 -2.96 9.14
C ALA A 221 -8.69 -4.26 8.59
N ARG A 222 -7.86 -4.99 7.85
CA ARG A 222 -8.18 -6.31 7.27
C ARG A 222 -6.99 -7.22 7.47
N LEU A 223 -7.14 -8.22 8.33
CA LEU A 223 -6.11 -9.22 8.57
C LEU A 223 -6.33 -10.43 7.65
N ARG A 224 -5.25 -10.85 6.99
CA ARG A 224 -5.17 -12.10 6.26
C ARG A 224 -4.01 -12.95 6.76
N ALA A 225 -4.21 -14.27 6.76
CA ALA A 225 -3.21 -15.23 7.19
C ALA A 225 -3.14 -16.40 6.20
N ALA A 226 -1.92 -16.88 5.97
CA ALA A 226 -1.63 -18.04 5.15
C ALA A 226 -0.42 -18.82 5.70
N VAL A 227 -0.36 -20.10 5.40
CA VAL A 227 0.78 -20.99 5.71
C VAL A 227 1.53 -21.28 4.42
N LYS A 228 2.85 -21.19 4.45
CA LYS A 228 3.70 -21.60 3.33
C LYS A 228 3.65 -23.12 3.17
N ARG A 229 3.31 -23.57 1.97
CA ARG A 229 3.31 -25.00 1.64
C ARG A 229 4.73 -25.53 1.45
N GLU A 230 4.90 -26.81 1.69
CA GLU A 230 6.04 -27.55 1.19
C GLU A 230 5.93 -27.62 -0.34
N MET A 231 6.91 -27.06 -1.04
CA MET A 231 6.99 -27.17 -2.49
C MET A 231 7.85 -28.39 -2.82
N PRO A 232 7.49 -29.22 -3.82
CA PRO A 232 8.36 -30.30 -4.27
C PRO A 232 9.75 -29.77 -4.61
N ALA A 233 10.78 -30.47 -4.18
CA ALA A 233 12.16 -30.13 -4.52
C ALA A 233 12.34 -30.20 -6.05
N GLY A 234 12.48 -29.04 -6.72
CA GLY A 234 12.68 -28.96 -8.18
C GLY A 234 12.28 -27.64 -8.83
N GLU A 235 11.38 -26.84 -8.22
CA GLU A 235 10.83 -25.66 -8.89
C GLU A 235 11.20 -24.30 -8.24
N ALA A 236 12.06 -24.32 -7.22
CA ALA A 236 12.33 -23.12 -6.42
C ALA A 236 13.29 -22.10 -7.07
N ASP A 237 13.94 -22.41 -8.19
CA ASP A 237 15.04 -21.58 -8.71
C ASP A 237 15.07 -21.39 -10.25
N THR A 238 13.96 -21.53 -10.94
CA THR A 238 13.90 -21.18 -12.36
C THR A 238 13.66 -19.67 -12.47
N PRO A 239 14.63 -18.89 -12.97
CA PRO A 239 14.41 -17.45 -13.19
C PRO A 239 13.29 -17.28 -14.25
N ARG A 240 12.17 -16.66 -13.86
CA ARG A 240 11.11 -16.30 -14.80
C ARG A 240 11.72 -15.45 -15.91
N LYS A 241 11.71 -15.95 -17.15
CA LYS A 241 12.05 -15.17 -18.33
C LYS A 241 11.10 -13.96 -18.40
N ARG A 242 11.70 -12.80 -18.60
CA ARG A 242 11.01 -11.52 -18.79
C ARG A 242 10.20 -11.51 -20.07
#